data_a767bcdb6080a721ec8c9b65a999c25c
#
_entry.id   a767bcdb6080a721ec8c9b65a999c25c
#
_cell.length_a   1.000
_cell.length_b   1.000
_cell.length_c   1.000
_cell.angle_alpha   90.00
_cell.angle_beta   90.00
_cell.angle_gamma   90.00
#
_symmetry.space_group_name_H-M   'P 1'
#
loop_
_entity.id
_entity.type
_entity.pdbx_description
1 polymer ?
#
loop_
_entity_poly.entity_id
_entity_poly.type
_entity_poly.pdbx_seq_one_letter_code
_entity_poly.pdbx_strand_id
1 'polypeptide(L)'
;MVADHFDYVVIDGEAGIEQINRRVMEKVNNLIFVSDASKKGLDVVKTINKVAKELIQYDNAGIIVNRIHDVSLANKLDTGELKLLAAIGEDSTLQEYDIEGKSILDLPTDTNIYKGVKQALKNLEVI
;
A
#
# COMPACT_ATOMS: atom_id res chain seq x y z
N MET A 1 -22.13 -1.57 13.56
CA MET A 1 -21.04 -2.35 12.92
C MET A 1 -19.83 -2.38 13.83
N VAL A 2 -19.06 -3.45 13.79
CA VAL A 2 -17.84 -3.56 14.62
C VAL A 2 -16.87 -2.42 14.35
N ALA A 3 -16.77 -1.96 13.10
CA ALA A 3 -15.89 -0.87 12.71
C ALA A 3 -16.19 0.45 13.45
N ASP A 4 -17.41 0.68 13.87
CA ASP A 4 -17.82 1.91 14.55
C ASP A 4 -17.23 2.04 15.96
N HIS A 5 -16.66 0.96 16.49
CA HIS A 5 -16.05 0.92 17.81
C HIS A 5 -14.54 1.20 17.82
N PHE A 6 -13.94 1.46 16.65
CA PHE A 6 -12.51 1.67 16.50
C PHE A 6 -12.22 2.97 15.77
N ASP A 7 -11.14 3.64 16.17
CA ASP A 7 -10.66 4.86 15.49
C ASP A 7 -10.12 4.54 14.09
N TYR A 8 -9.45 3.39 13.96
CA TYR A 8 -8.88 2.93 12.70
C TYR A 8 -9.25 1.47 12.44
N VAL A 9 -9.57 1.17 11.20
CA VAL A 9 -9.79 -0.19 10.72
C VAL A 9 -8.95 -0.39 9.47
N VAL A 10 -8.07 -1.39 9.50
CA VAL A 10 -7.25 -1.76 8.35
C VAL A 10 -7.80 -3.04 7.76
N ILE A 11 -8.10 -3.01 6.47
CA ILE A 11 -8.60 -4.15 5.73
C ILE A 11 -7.48 -4.63 4.81
N ASP A 12 -7.02 -5.86 5.03
CA ASP A 12 -6.05 -6.49 4.14
C ASP A 12 -6.81 -7.10 2.95
N GLY A 13 -6.79 -6.36 1.84
CA GLY A 13 -7.36 -6.82 0.58
C GLY A 13 -6.31 -7.63 -0.18
N GLU A 14 -6.55 -8.91 -0.38
CA GLU A 14 -5.65 -9.76 -1.14
C GLU A 14 -5.33 -9.20 -2.53
N ALA A 15 -4.23 -9.67 -3.11
CA ALA A 15 -3.78 -9.23 -4.42
C ALA A 15 -4.81 -9.55 -5.52
N GLY A 16 -5.04 -8.59 -6.40
CA GLY A 16 -5.73 -8.80 -7.65
C GLY A 16 -7.13 -8.20 -7.72
N ILE A 17 -7.63 -8.17 -8.95
CA ILE A 17 -8.91 -7.56 -9.32
C ILE A 17 -10.11 -8.33 -8.77
N GLU A 18 -9.94 -9.61 -8.43
CA GLU A 18 -11.04 -10.46 -7.97
C GLU A 18 -11.66 -9.97 -6.67
N GLN A 19 -10.86 -9.44 -5.76
CA GLN A 19 -11.36 -8.89 -4.50
C GLN A 19 -12.30 -7.71 -4.74
N ILE A 20 -11.98 -6.89 -5.72
CA ILE A 20 -12.79 -5.74 -6.12
C ILE A 20 -14.06 -6.22 -6.81
N ASN A 21 -13.95 -7.19 -7.73
CA ASN A 21 -15.09 -7.73 -8.47
C ASN A 21 -16.10 -8.44 -7.57
N ARG A 22 -15.64 -9.04 -6.48
CA ARG A 22 -16.51 -9.70 -5.49
C ARG A 22 -17.20 -8.72 -4.55
N ARG A 23 -16.89 -7.44 -4.65
CA ARG A 23 -17.41 -6.40 -3.77
C ARG A 23 -17.21 -6.69 -2.28
N VAL A 24 -16.05 -7.24 -1.96
CA VAL A 24 -15.66 -7.51 -0.57
C VAL A 24 -15.55 -6.19 0.22
N MET A 25 -15.18 -5.12 -0.47
CA MET A 25 -15.18 -3.77 0.06
C MET A 25 -16.09 -2.88 -0.82
N GLU A 26 -17.15 -2.33 -0.27
CA GLU A 26 -18.00 -1.38 -1.00
C GLU A 26 -17.60 0.07 -0.73
N LYS A 27 -17.12 0.35 0.47
CA LYS A 27 -16.73 1.69 0.89
C LYS A 27 -15.54 1.66 1.83
N VAL A 28 -14.54 2.50 1.55
CA VAL A 28 -13.40 2.75 2.42
C VAL A 28 -13.07 4.23 2.40
N ASN A 29 -12.47 4.74 3.47
CA ASN A 29 -11.99 6.13 3.49
C ASN A 29 -10.76 6.31 2.62
N ASN A 30 -9.80 5.40 2.76
CA ASN A 30 -8.54 5.44 2.04
C ASN A 30 -8.28 4.10 1.37
N LEU A 31 -8.03 4.13 0.07
CA LEU A 31 -7.68 2.95 -0.71
C LEU A 31 -6.19 3.02 -1.05
N ILE A 32 -5.43 2.04 -0.56
CA ILE A 32 -3.98 2.00 -0.77
C ILE A 32 -3.66 0.81 -1.66
N PHE A 33 -3.07 1.10 -2.82
CA PHE A 33 -2.50 0.06 -3.67
C PHE A 33 -1.04 -0.16 -3.29
N VAL A 34 -0.58 -1.39 -3.39
CA VAL A 34 0.82 -1.76 -3.15
C VAL A 34 1.35 -2.50 -4.36
N SER A 35 2.49 -2.09 -4.86
CA SER A 35 3.16 -2.69 -6.02
C SER A 35 4.66 -2.67 -5.82
N ASP A 36 5.36 -3.48 -6.61
CA ASP A 36 6.80 -3.29 -6.82
C ASP A 36 7.04 -2.20 -7.88
N ALA A 37 8.31 -1.92 -8.18
CA ALA A 37 8.68 -0.86 -9.13
C ALA A 37 8.64 -1.31 -10.59
N SER A 38 8.25 -2.55 -10.88
CA SER A 38 8.23 -3.05 -12.24
C SER A 38 7.12 -2.37 -13.07
N LYS A 39 7.39 -2.19 -14.35
CA LYS A 39 6.38 -1.67 -15.28
C LYS A 39 5.12 -2.54 -15.26
N LYS A 40 5.30 -3.86 -15.23
CA LYS A 40 4.19 -4.82 -15.17
C LYS A 40 3.33 -4.62 -13.91
N GLY A 41 3.97 -4.51 -12.76
CA GLY A 41 3.26 -4.29 -11.49
C GLY A 41 2.49 -2.98 -11.49
N LEU A 42 3.10 -1.90 -11.94
CA LEU A 42 2.46 -0.60 -12.03
C LEU A 42 1.29 -0.59 -13.02
N ASP A 43 1.43 -1.26 -14.17
CA ASP A 43 0.35 -1.36 -15.15
C ASP A 43 -0.85 -2.15 -14.59
N VAL A 44 -0.59 -3.20 -13.82
CA VAL A 44 -1.65 -3.96 -13.14
C VAL A 44 -2.41 -3.07 -12.16
N VAL A 45 -1.71 -2.29 -11.36
CA VAL A 45 -2.34 -1.37 -10.40
C VAL A 45 -3.20 -0.33 -11.12
N LYS A 46 -2.72 0.23 -12.23
CA LYS A 46 -3.51 1.19 -13.02
C LYS A 46 -4.82 0.57 -13.52
N THR A 47 -4.77 -0.68 -13.96
CA THR A 47 -5.96 -1.42 -14.41
C THR A 47 -6.93 -1.66 -13.26
N ILE A 48 -6.41 -2.11 -12.11
CA ILE A 48 -7.24 -2.33 -10.91
C ILE A 48 -7.87 -1.02 -10.44
N ASN A 49 -7.14 0.09 -10.51
CA ASN A 49 -7.67 1.39 -10.11
C ASN A 49 -8.88 1.81 -10.95
N LYS A 50 -8.84 1.55 -12.25
CA LYS A 50 -9.99 1.84 -13.13
C LYS A 50 -11.23 1.08 -12.70
N VAL A 51 -11.08 -0.19 -12.35
CA VAL A 51 -12.20 -1.01 -11.86
C VAL A 51 -12.65 -0.55 -10.48
N ALA A 52 -11.71 -0.22 -9.60
CA ALA A 52 -12.01 0.23 -8.24
C ALA A 52 -12.84 1.52 -8.24
N LYS A 53 -12.58 2.45 -9.15
CA LYS A 53 -13.34 3.70 -9.28
C LYS A 53 -14.83 3.45 -9.54
N GLU A 54 -15.16 2.37 -10.22
CA GLU A 54 -16.54 2.02 -10.57
C GLU A 54 -17.24 1.25 -9.45
N LEU A 55 -16.49 0.46 -8.66
CA LEU A 55 -17.04 -0.52 -7.72
C LEU A 55 -16.87 -0.15 -6.25
N ILE A 56 -15.91 0.69 -5.92
CA ILE A 56 -15.59 1.06 -4.54
C ILE A 56 -15.77 2.56 -4.36
N GLN A 57 -16.49 2.95 -3.32
CA GLN A 57 -16.55 4.34 -2.90
C GLN A 57 -15.40 4.63 -1.93
N TYR A 58 -14.57 5.61 -2.23
CA TYR A 58 -13.47 6.03 -1.37
C TYR A 58 -13.26 7.53 -1.41
N ASP A 59 -12.69 8.08 -0.35
CA ASP A 59 -12.37 9.51 -0.24
C ASP A 59 -11.00 9.82 -0.83
N ASN A 60 -10.01 8.98 -0.55
CA ASN A 60 -8.64 9.14 -1.03
C ASN A 60 -8.09 7.82 -1.54
N ALA A 61 -7.20 7.90 -2.51
CA ALA A 61 -6.46 6.75 -3.01
C ALA A 61 -5.02 7.11 -3.28
N GLY A 62 -4.14 6.13 -3.20
CA GLY A 62 -2.74 6.29 -3.54
C GLY A 62 -2.04 4.96 -3.66
N ILE A 63 -0.75 5.01 -3.97
CA ILE A 63 0.07 3.82 -4.17
C ILE A 63 1.33 3.88 -3.32
N ILE A 64 1.67 2.75 -2.72
CA ILE A 64 2.98 2.49 -2.12
C ILE A 64 3.74 1.59 -3.09
N VAL A 65 4.92 2.02 -3.50
CA VAL A 65 5.82 1.17 -4.30
C VAL A 65 6.90 0.63 -3.38
N ASN A 66 6.93 -0.68 -3.24
CA ASN A 66 7.78 -1.39 -2.28
C ASN A 66 8.92 -2.13 -2.99
N ARG A 67 9.95 -2.49 -2.25
CA ARG A 67 11.11 -3.25 -2.73
C ARG A 67 11.87 -2.58 -3.87
N ILE A 68 12.05 -1.29 -3.80
CA ILE A 68 12.81 -0.56 -4.80
C ILE A 68 14.30 -0.76 -4.52
N HIS A 69 15.07 -1.20 -5.50
CA HIS A 69 16.52 -1.33 -5.38
C HIS A 69 17.20 0.01 -5.17
N ASP A 70 16.78 1.02 -5.92
CA ASP A 70 17.35 2.36 -5.87
C ASP A 70 16.23 3.38 -5.72
N VAL A 71 16.04 3.87 -4.50
CA VAL A 71 14.98 4.84 -4.15
C VAL A 71 15.15 6.16 -4.91
N SER A 72 16.35 6.50 -5.37
CA SER A 72 16.58 7.71 -6.16
C SER A 72 15.84 7.69 -7.50
N LEU A 73 15.41 6.50 -7.97
CA LEU A 73 14.64 6.34 -9.20
C LEU A 73 13.13 6.50 -8.99
N ALA A 74 12.68 6.79 -7.78
CA ALA A 74 11.25 6.91 -7.48
C ALA A 74 10.53 7.95 -8.35
N ASN A 75 11.22 9.02 -8.74
CA ASN A 75 10.66 10.06 -9.61
C ASN A 75 10.39 9.60 -11.04
N LYS A 76 10.91 8.43 -11.44
CA LYS A 76 10.71 7.85 -12.77
C LYS A 76 9.54 6.87 -12.81
N LEU A 77 8.91 6.57 -11.67
CA LEU A 77 7.80 5.64 -11.60
C LEU A 77 6.55 6.26 -12.24
N ASP A 78 5.94 5.52 -13.15
CA ASP A 78 4.67 5.91 -13.75
C ASP A 78 3.51 5.30 -12.95
N THR A 79 2.97 6.10 -12.04
CA THR A 79 1.83 5.69 -11.19
C THR A 79 0.48 6.14 -11.77
N GLY A 80 0.48 6.68 -13.00
CA GLY A 80 -0.73 7.21 -13.62
C GLY A 80 -1.32 8.36 -12.80
N GLU A 81 -2.60 8.30 -12.53
CA GLU A 81 -3.30 9.31 -11.73
C GLU A 81 -3.24 9.06 -10.21
N LEU A 82 -2.64 7.94 -9.79
CA LEU A 82 -2.49 7.63 -8.36
C LEU A 82 -1.34 8.42 -7.74
N LYS A 83 -1.60 9.02 -6.60
CA LYS A 83 -0.56 9.69 -5.82
C LYS A 83 0.42 8.67 -5.26
N LEU A 84 1.71 8.90 -5.47
CA LEU A 84 2.76 8.09 -4.83
C LEU A 84 2.83 8.48 -3.34
N LEU A 85 2.40 7.57 -2.47
CA LEU A 85 2.36 7.80 -1.03
C LEU A 85 3.72 7.56 -0.39
N ALA A 86 4.42 6.54 -0.84
CA ALA A 86 5.77 6.22 -0.40
C ALA A 86 6.46 5.32 -1.42
N ALA A 87 7.76 5.51 -1.56
CA ALA A 87 8.65 4.63 -2.29
C ALA A 87 9.59 3.99 -1.26
N ILE A 88 9.48 2.69 -1.07
CA ILE A 88 10.16 1.98 0.01
C ILE A 88 11.26 1.11 -0.58
N GLY A 89 12.50 1.34 -0.12
CA GLY A 89 13.63 0.52 -0.51
C GLY A 89 13.57 -0.88 0.11
N GLU A 90 14.38 -1.77 -0.41
CA GLU A 90 14.54 -3.10 0.16
C GLU A 90 14.98 -2.99 1.62
N ASP A 91 14.44 -3.87 2.47
CA ASP A 91 14.66 -3.85 3.90
C ASP A 91 15.23 -5.19 4.37
N SER A 92 16.54 -5.23 4.62
CA SER A 92 17.22 -6.45 5.06
C SER A 92 16.77 -6.88 6.45
N THR A 93 16.45 -5.95 7.33
CA THR A 93 15.96 -6.26 8.67
C THR A 93 14.62 -6.97 8.63
N LEU A 94 13.70 -6.51 7.78
CA LEU A 94 12.42 -7.18 7.58
C LEU A 94 12.62 -8.60 7.05
N GLN A 95 13.53 -8.78 6.09
CA GLN A 95 13.85 -10.10 5.54
C GLN A 95 14.41 -11.03 6.63
N GLU A 96 15.30 -10.54 7.48
CA GLU A 96 15.82 -11.31 8.60
C GLU A 96 14.73 -11.74 9.58
N TYR A 97 13.80 -10.84 9.90
CA TYR A 97 12.67 -11.14 10.78
C TYR A 97 11.78 -12.23 10.19
N ASP A 98 11.54 -12.14 8.90
CA ASP A 98 10.72 -13.12 8.18
C ASP A 98 11.36 -14.50 8.18
N ILE A 99 12.66 -14.58 7.87
CA ILE A 99 13.43 -15.83 7.86
C ILE A 99 13.49 -16.45 9.26
N GLU A 100 13.69 -15.64 10.29
CA GLU A 100 13.83 -16.10 11.68
C GLU A 100 12.47 -16.33 12.37
N GLY A 101 11.36 -16.00 11.72
CA GLY A 101 10.04 -16.13 12.31
C GLY A 101 9.77 -15.16 13.46
N LYS A 102 10.48 -14.05 13.50
CA LYS A 102 10.26 -13.00 14.51
C LYS A 102 8.98 -12.21 14.23
N SER A 103 8.34 -11.72 15.29
CA SER A 103 7.14 -10.89 15.16
C SER A 103 7.47 -9.55 14.52
N ILE A 104 6.68 -9.14 13.53
CA ILE A 104 6.77 -7.82 12.92
C ILE A 104 6.48 -6.70 13.92
N LEU A 105 5.76 -7.01 15.01
CA LEU A 105 5.49 -6.04 16.07
C LEU A 105 6.76 -5.59 16.81
N ASP A 106 7.81 -6.39 16.76
CA ASP A 106 9.10 -6.08 17.38
C ASP A 106 10.06 -5.37 16.41
N LEU A 107 9.60 -5.08 15.19
CA LEU A 107 10.42 -4.45 14.16
C LEU A 107 10.86 -3.05 14.58
N PRO A 108 12.18 -2.72 14.49
CA PRO A 108 12.66 -1.39 14.82
C PRO A 108 12.00 -0.29 13.99
N THR A 109 11.77 0.86 14.62
CA THR A 109 11.12 2.01 13.98
C THR A 109 12.02 2.77 13.00
N ASP A 110 13.28 2.44 12.93
CA ASP A 110 14.24 3.01 11.97
C ASP A 110 14.39 2.20 10.68
N THR A 111 13.62 1.12 10.53
CA THR A 111 13.60 0.32 9.31
C THR A 111 12.95 1.08 8.14
N ASN A 112 13.37 0.74 6.92
CA ASN A 112 12.80 1.35 5.71
C ASN A 112 11.28 1.12 5.61
N ILE A 113 10.84 -0.10 5.93
CA ILE A 113 9.42 -0.43 5.86
C ILE A 113 8.58 0.38 6.86
N TYR A 114 9.05 0.51 8.09
CA TYR A 114 8.33 1.29 9.10
C TYR A 114 8.24 2.77 8.70
N LYS A 115 9.36 3.36 8.33
CA LYS A 115 9.41 4.77 7.89
C LYS A 115 8.55 5.01 6.66
N GLY A 116 8.58 4.10 5.70
CA GLY A 116 7.82 4.21 4.46
C GLY A 116 6.33 4.14 4.68
N VAL A 117 5.87 3.20 5.49
CA VAL A 117 4.44 3.08 5.82
C VAL A 117 3.97 4.32 6.60
N LYS A 118 4.75 4.78 7.56
CA LYS A 118 4.44 6.00 8.31
C LYS A 118 4.32 7.21 7.38
N GLN A 119 5.22 7.35 6.42
CA GLN A 119 5.18 8.44 5.44
C GLN A 119 3.92 8.36 4.57
N ALA A 120 3.54 7.16 4.14
CA ALA A 120 2.32 6.95 3.37
C ALA A 120 1.08 7.40 4.15
N LEU A 121 0.99 7.04 5.42
CA LEU A 121 -0.14 7.42 6.27
C LEU A 121 -0.19 8.94 6.51
N LYS A 122 0.96 9.59 6.64
CA LYS A 122 1.05 11.05 6.72
C LYS A 122 0.58 11.71 5.43
N ASN A 123 0.97 11.17 4.28
CA ASN A 123 0.58 11.70 2.97
C ASN A 123 -0.92 11.54 2.69
N LEU A 124 -1.56 10.58 3.35
CA LEU A 124 -3.01 10.39 3.33
C LEU A 124 -3.73 11.20 4.43
N GLU A 125 -2.98 11.89 5.27
CA GLU A 125 -3.52 12.65 6.40
C GLU A 125 -4.28 11.77 7.42
N VAL A 126 -3.90 10.50 7.53
CA VAL A 126 -4.45 9.56 8.52
C VAL A 126 -3.81 9.77 9.88
N ILE A 127 -2.53 10.13 9.89
CA ILE A 127 -1.77 10.43 11.11
C ILE A 127 -1.10 11.79 11.04
#